data_f7907b09d8eed56901fa173927aba44d
#
_entry.id   f7907b09d8eed56901fa173927aba44d
#
_cell.length_a   1.000
_cell.length_b   1.000
_cell.length_c   1.000
_cell.angle_alpha   90.00
_cell.angle_beta   90.00
_cell.angle_gamma   90.00
#
_symmetry.space_group_name_H-M   'P 1'
#
loop_
_entity.id
_entity.type
_entity.pdbx_description
1 polymer ?
#
loop_
_entity_poly.entity_id
_entity_poly.type
_entity_poly.pdbx_seq_one_letter_code
_entity_poly.pdbx_strand_id
1 'polypeptide(L)'
;MISNIFIHDAVPTWSGFLYQGQIAVYLAVRQICELDKLGKKEEANHYTIEMEKCEDIAVVYEENGCRQYLSIHQVKNQADRNIGEYKSPLMQLMMEKGFCWKNGYGVPDAYLHVSQQILINDGKTFE
;
A
#
# COMPACT_ATOMS: atom_id res chain seq x y z
N MET A 1 28.43 14.57 -14.82
CA MET A 1 27.30 14.34 -15.68
C MET A 1 26.07 13.87 -14.94
N ILE A 2 24.95 14.45 -15.24
CA ILE A 2 23.70 14.20 -14.52
C ILE A 2 23.30 12.74 -14.56
N SER A 3 23.49 12.08 -15.71
CA SER A 3 23.08 10.69 -15.89
C SER A 3 23.74 9.71 -14.93
N ASN A 4 25.04 9.92 -14.60
CA ASN A 4 25.73 9.03 -13.68
C ASN A 4 25.21 9.15 -12.25
N ILE A 5 24.88 10.37 -11.82
CA ILE A 5 24.32 10.61 -10.50
C ILE A 5 22.93 9.96 -10.41
N PHE A 6 22.11 10.16 -11.43
CA PHE A 6 20.77 9.58 -11.46
C PHE A 6 20.79 8.04 -11.49
N ILE A 7 21.75 7.44 -12.20
CA ILE A 7 21.85 6.00 -12.25
C ILE A 7 22.11 5.42 -10.87
N HIS A 8 23.03 6.01 -10.09
CA HIS A 8 23.35 5.52 -8.75
C HIS A 8 22.16 5.63 -7.79
N ASP A 9 21.41 6.72 -7.87
CA ASP A 9 20.26 6.95 -6.99
C ASP A 9 18.99 6.30 -7.52
N ALA A 10 18.88 6.15 -8.86
CA ALA A 10 17.66 5.64 -9.49
C ALA A 10 17.46 4.15 -9.30
N VAL A 11 18.53 3.35 -9.17
CA VAL A 11 18.40 1.89 -9.06
C VAL A 11 17.58 1.48 -7.84
N PRO A 12 17.86 1.98 -6.60
CA PRO A 12 16.98 1.66 -5.46
C PRO A 12 15.55 2.19 -5.64
N THR A 13 15.39 3.38 -6.23
CA THR A 13 14.09 3.98 -6.49
C THR A 13 13.29 3.16 -7.50
N TRP A 14 13.92 2.75 -8.60
CA TRP A 14 13.26 1.91 -9.60
C TRP A 14 12.84 0.58 -9.02
N SER A 15 13.69 -0.04 -8.20
CA SER A 15 13.36 -1.29 -7.53
C SER A 15 12.14 -1.11 -6.61
N GLY A 16 12.09 0.01 -5.89
CA GLY A 16 10.95 0.35 -5.04
C GLY A 16 9.66 0.54 -5.83
N PHE A 17 9.72 1.27 -6.93
CA PHE A 17 8.56 1.47 -7.79
C PHE A 17 8.09 0.18 -8.43
N LEU A 18 9.02 -0.68 -8.84
CA LEU A 18 8.66 -1.96 -9.44
C LEU A 18 7.94 -2.84 -8.43
N TYR A 19 8.42 -2.91 -7.20
CA TYR A 19 7.79 -3.66 -6.14
C TYR A 19 6.41 -3.09 -5.83
N GLN A 20 6.29 -1.77 -5.72
CA GLN A 20 5.02 -1.09 -5.50
C GLN A 20 4.02 -1.39 -6.61
N GLY A 21 4.48 -1.37 -7.86
CA GLY A 21 3.63 -1.71 -9.02
C GLY A 21 3.14 -3.14 -8.98
N GLN A 22 3.99 -4.08 -8.58
CA GLN A 22 3.60 -5.48 -8.42
C GLN A 22 2.53 -5.65 -7.35
N ILE A 23 2.67 -4.96 -6.22
CA ILE A 23 1.67 -4.98 -5.16
C ILE A 23 0.35 -4.38 -5.66
N ALA A 24 0.41 -3.28 -6.40
CA ALA A 24 -0.80 -2.65 -6.94
C ALA A 24 -1.56 -3.58 -7.88
N VAL A 25 -0.86 -4.28 -8.77
CA VAL A 25 -1.47 -5.26 -9.67
C VAL A 25 -2.10 -6.40 -8.88
N TYR A 26 -1.39 -6.90 -7.88
CA TYR A 26 -1.90 -7.96 -7.02
C TYR A 26 -3.21 -7.54 -6.34
N LEU A 27 -3.26 -6.34 -5.79
CA LEU A 27 -4.45 -5.82 -5.12
C LEU A 27 -5.61 -5.65 -6.09
N ALA A 28 -5.34 -5.19 -7.30
CA ALA A 28 -6.37 -5.02 -8.33
C ALA A 28 -6.97 -6.38 -8.73
N VAL A 29 -6.12 -7.36 -8.99
CA VAL A 29 -6.57 -8.71 -9.37
C VAL A 29 -7.35 -9.34 -8.23
N ARG A 30 -6.86 -9.21 -7.01
CA ARG A 30 -7.53 -9.75 -5.82
C ARG A 30 -8.93 -9.15 -5.66
N GLN A 31 -9.06 -7.85 -5.85
CA GLN A 31 -10.35 -7.17 -5.72
C GLN A 31 -11.34 -7.66 -6.78
N ILE A 32 -10.88 -7.82 -8.02
CA ILE A 32 -11.72 -8.34 -9.10
C ILE A 32 -12.17 -9.76 -8.79
N CYS A 33 -11.25 -10.61 -8.32
CA CYS A 33 -11.58 -11.99 -7.97
C CYS A 33 -12.60 -12.07 -6.84
N GLU A 34 -12.50 -11.22 -5.84
CA GLU A 34 -13.46 -11.19 -4.75
C GLU A 34 -14.84 -10.76 -5.22
N LEU A 35 -14.91 -9.74 -6.08
CA LEU A 35 -16.18 -9.32 -6.66
C LEU A 35 -16.81 -10.42 -7.50
N ASP A 36 -16.01 -11.14 -8.26
CA ASP A 36 -16.49 -12.24 -9.08
C ASP A 36 -17.09 -13.36 -8.22
N LYS A 37 -16.43 -13.69 -7.12
CA LYS A 37 -16.93 -14.70 -6.17
C LYS A 37 -18.27 -14.30 -5.55
N LEU A 38 -18.48 -13.02 -5.33
CA LEU A 38 -19.71 -12.50 -4.74
C LEU A 38 -20.80 -12.27 -5.78
N GLY A 39 -20.52 -12.50 -7.06
CA GLY A 39 -21.46 -12.20 -8.14
C GLY A 39 -21.68 -10.73 -8.38
N LYS A 40 -20.69 -9.90 -8.03
CA LYS A 40 -20.76 -8.43 -8.13
C LYS A 40 -19.73 -7.86 -9.07
N LYS A 41 -19.36 -8.60 -10.09
CA LYS A 41 -18.31 -8.21 -11.04
C LYS A 41 -18.64 -6.90 -11.75
N GLU A 42 -19.91 -6.60 -11.95
CA GLU A 42 -20.36 -5.36 -12.57
C GLU A 42 -20.06 -4.12 -11.72
N GLU A 43 -19.76 -4.28 -10.44
CA GLU A 43 -19.40 -3.18 -9.56
C GLU A 43 -17.92 -2.81 -9.64
N ALA A 44 -17.15 -3.52 -10.45
CA ALA A 44 -15.70 -3.29 -10.53
C ALA A 44 -15.35 -1.85 -10.95
N ASN A 45 -16.20 -1.19 -11.71
CA ASN A 45 -15.96 0.18 -12.17
C ASN A 45 -16.08 1.23 -11.05
N HIS A 46 -16.60 0.86 -9.90
CA HIS A 46 -16.65 1.74 -8.72
C HIS A 46 -15.35 1.71 -7.91
N TYR A 47 -14.45 0.78 -8.21
CA TYR A 47 -13.21 0.60 -7.46
C TYR A 47 -12.04 1.21 -8.22
N THR A 48 -11.14 1.83 -7.47
CA THR A 48 -9.94 2.44 -8.03
C THR A 48 -8.74 2.04 -7.18
N ILE A 49 -7.64 1.74 -7.83
CA ILE A 49 -6.35 1.61 -7.17
C ILE A 49 -5.65 2.96 -7.31
N GLU A 50 -5.50 3.64 -6.21
CA GLU A 50 -4.90 4.97 -6.17
C GLU A 50 -3.45 4.85 -5.71
N MET A 51 -2.54 5.52 -6.38
CA MET A 51 -1.13 5.47 -6.04
C MET A 51 -0.62 6.86 -5.69
N GLU A 52 0.20 6.95 -4.64
CA GLU A 52 0.93 8.15 -4.26
C GLU A 52 0.05 9.34 -3.85
N LYS A 53 -1.17 9.09 -3.38
CA LYS A 53 -2.02 10.17 -2.86
C LYS A 53 -2.15 10.11 -1.35
N CYS A 54 -3.01 9.22 -0.85
CA CYS A 54 -3.18 9.05 0.60
C CYS A 54 -2.00 8.31 1.18
N GLU A 55 -1.65 7.19 0.57
CA GLU A 55 -0.51 6.36 0.91
C GLU A 55 0.14 5.88 -0.38
N ASP A 56 1.13 4.99 -0.28
CA ASP A 56 1.77 4.45 -1.47
C ASP A 56 0.73 3.84 -2.40
N ILE A 57 -0.21 3.06 -1.85
CA ILE A 57 -1.32 2.49 -2.59
C ILE A 57 -2.57 2.56 -1.73
N ALA A 58 -3.70 2.82 -2.33
CA ALA A 58 -4.99 2.75 -1.66
C ALA A 58 -6.02 2.09 -2.57
N VAL A 59 -6.90 1.29 -1.98
CA VAL A 59 -8.06 0.75 -2.66
C VAL A 59 -9.25 1.61 -2.27
N VAL A 60 -9.90 2.21 -3.26
CA VAL A 60 -10.94 3.19 -3.05
C VAL A 60 -12.22 2.74 -3.73
N TYR A 61 -13.33 2.88 -3.04
CA TYR A 61 -14.66 2.68 -3.59
C TYR A 61 -15.32 4.05 -3.76
N GLU A 62 -15.90 4.30 -4.92
CA GLU A 62 -16.57 5.57 -5.17
C GLU A 62 -17.90 5.35 -5.85
N GLU A 63 -18.95 5.94 -5.27
CA GLU A 63 -20.31 5.85 -5.80
C GLU A 63 -21.06 7.15 -5.49
N ASN A 64 -21.67 7.73 -6.50
CA ASN A 64 -22.49 8.95 -6.38
C ASN A 64 -21.73 10.11 -5.73
N GLY A 65 -20.44 10.25 -6.03
CA GLY A 65 -19.60 11.29 -5.48
C GLY A 65 -19.08 11.03 -4.08
N CYS A 66 -19.45 9.91 -3.46
CA CYS A 66 -18.93 9.53 -2.16
C CYS A 66 -17.73 8.61 -2.33
N ARG A 67 -16.62 8.97 -1.71
CA ARG A 67 -15.39 8.19 -1.72
C ARG A 67 -15.20 7.51 -0.38
N GLN A 68 -14.83 6.24 -0.43
CA GLN A 68 -14.45 5.49 0.77
C GLN A 68 -13.13 4.79 0.53
N TYR A 69 -12.19 4.97 1.43
CA TYR A 69 -10.93 4.26 1.45
C TYR A 69 -11.14 2.92 2.13
N LEU A 70 -11.03 1.84 1.37
CA LEU A 70 -11.24 0.48 1.88
C LEU A 70 -9.97 -0.06 2.51
N SER A 71 -8.82 0.21 1.89
CA SER A 71 -7.54 -0.19 2.44
C SER A 71 -6.47 0.81 2.02
N ILE A 72 -5.48 0.99 2.88
CA ILE A 72 -4.31 1.82 2.61
C ILE A 72 -3.07 0.97 2.83
N HIS A 73 -2.08 1.15 1.98
CA HIS A 73 -0.92 0.27 1.93
C HIS A 73 0.36 1.08 1.85
N GLN A 74 1.27 0.81 2.77
CA GLN A 74 2.62 1.31 2.72
C GLN A 74 3.51 0.19 2.21
N VAL A 75 4.38 0.50 1.25
CA VAL A 75 5.21 -0.50 0.59
C VAL A 75 6.68 -0.18 0.84
N LYS A 76 7.41 -1.13 1.39
CA LYS A 76 8.84 -0.98 1.68
C LYS A 76 9.64 -2.12 1.09
N ASN A 77 10.51 -1.79 0.14
CA ASN A 77 11.44 -2.73 -0.48
C ASN A 77 12.83 -2.45 0.09
N GLN A 78 13.06 -2.92 1.32
CA GLN A 78 14.32 -2.69 2.04
C GLN A 78 14.93 -4.02 2.46
N ALA A 79 16.25 -4.06 2.52
CA ALA A 79 16.97 -5.22 3.02
C ALA A 79 16.90 -5.34 4.55
N ASP A 80 16.48 -4.29 5.23
CA ASP A 80 16.45 -4.23 6.68
C ASP A 80 15.33 -5.11 7.22
N ARG A 81 15.67 -5.91 8.26
CA ARG A 81 14.72 -6.85 8.87
C ARG A 81 14.36 -6.46 10.29
N ASN A 82 14.88 -5.35 10.78
CA ASN A 82 14.64 -4.89 12.14
C ASN A 82 13.33 -4.12 12.22
N ILE A 83 12.42 -4.54 13.10
CA ILE A 83 11.11 -3.88 13.22
C ILE A 83 11.24 -2.40 13.57
N GLY A 84 12.32 -2.00 14.24
CA GLY A 84 12.55 -0.59 14.57
C GLY A 84 12.59 0.32 13.36
N GLU A 85 13.02 -0.20 12.21
CA GLU A 85 13.09 0.55 10.96
C GLU A 85 11.72 0.78 10.33
N TYR A 86 10.69 0.09 10.81
CA TYR A 86 9.34 0.19 10.28
C TYR A 86 8.39 0.96 11.18
N LYS A 87 8.87 1.52 12.29
CA LYS A 87 8.03 2.29 13.22
C LYS A 87 7.41 3.50 12.53
N SER A 88 8.21 4.26 11.77
CA SER A 88 7.73 5.45 11.10
C SER A 88 6.66 5.13 10.05
N PRO A 89 6.87 4.16 9.14
CA PRO A 89 5.80 3.75 8.22
C PRO A 89 4.53 3.28 8.91
N LEU A 90 4.66 2.53 10.01
CA LEU A 90 3.49 2.05 10.74
C LEU A 90 2.72 3.20 11.38
N MET A 91 3.44 4.16 11.99
CA MET A 91 2.81 5.35 12.55
C MET A 91 2.10 6.16 11.47
N GLN A 92 2.73 6.31 10.31
CA GLN A 92 2.12 7.04 9.19
C GLN A 92 0.82 6.38 8.75
N LEU A 93 0.79 5.06 8.65
CA LEU A 93 -0.44 4.32 8.33
C LEU A 93 -1.54 4.59 9.35
N MET A 94 -1.20 4.58 10.64
CA MET A 94 -2.19 4.84 11.68
C MET A 94 -2.73 6.27 11.60
N MET A 95 -1.87 7.23 11.31
CA MET A 95 -2.27 8.63 11.15
C MET A 95 -3.19 8.80 9.94
N GLU A 96 -2.87 8.17 8.83
CA GLU A 96 -3.70 8.23 7.62
C GLU A 96 -5.05 7.57 7.82
N LYS A 97 -5.07 6.46 8.55
CA LYS A 97 -6.31 5.79 8.91
C LYS A 97 -7.23 6.72 9.73
N GLY A 98 -6.64 7.42 10.70
CA GLY A 98 -7.36 8.40 11.50
C GLY A 98 -7.86 9.58 10.68
N PHE A 99 -7.05 10.06 9.74
CA PHE A 99 -7.43 11.12 8.82
C PHE A 99 -8.64 10.72 7.97
N CYS A 100 -8.62 9.51 7.42
CA CYS A 100 -9.75 9.02 6.62
C CYS A 100 -11.02 8.97 7.44
N TRP A 101 -10.95 8.44 8.65
CA TRP A 101 -12.11 8.38 9.55
C TRP A 101 -12.64 9.78 9.86
N LYS A 102 -11.75 10.71 10.21
CA LYS A 102 -12.13 12.05 10.60
C LYS A 102 -12.79 12.83 9.45
N ASN A 103 -12.39 12.56 8.22
CA ASN A 103 -12.87 13.28 7.04
C ASN A 103 -14.00 12.57 6.30
N GLY A 104 -14.56 11.52 6.87
CA GLY A 104 -15.70 10.82 6.28
C GLY A 104 -15.36 9.90 5.13
N TYR A 105 -14.09 9.51 4.97
CA TYR A 105 -13.65 8.58 3.93
C TYR A 105 -13.66 7.11 4.36
N GLY A 106 -14.33 6.81 5.48
CA GLY A 106 -14.38 5.47 6.03
C GLY A 106 -13.24 5.15 6.97
N VAL A 107 -13.18 3.91 7.41
CA VAL A 107 -12.09 3.41 8.27
C VAL A 107 -11.36 2.32 7.48
N PRO A 108 -10.30 2.69 6.73
CA PRO A 108 -9.61 1.70 5.89
C PRO A 108 -8.80 0.72 6.73
N ASP A 109 -8.67 -0.50 6.22
CA ASP A 109 -7.67 -1.42 6.74
C ASP A 109 -6.29 -0.94 6.31
N ALA A 110 -5.32 -1.06 7.20
CA ALA A 110 -3.96 -0.57 6.96
C ALA A 110 -2.99 -1.75 6.87
N TYR A 111 -2.15 -1.74 5.85
CA TYR A 111 -1.20 -2.82 5.58
C TYR A 111 0.19 -2.27 5.30
N LEU A 112 1.18 -2.96 5.84
CA LEU A 112 2.58 -2.70 5.50
C LEU A 112 3.10 -3.90 4.71
N HIS A 113 3.50 -3.65 3.47
CA HIS A 113 4.08 -4.68 2.59
C HIS A 113 5.59 -4.53 2.59
N VAL A 114 6.27 -5.61 2.89
CA VAL A 114 7.75 -5.62 2.97
C VAL A 114 8.30 -6.75 2.12
N SER A 115 9.47 -6.52 1.54
CA SER A 115 10.15 -7.53 0.72
C SER A 115 11.00 -8.48 1.55
N GLN A 116 11.23 -8.16 2.83
CA GLN A 116 11.99 -8.98 3.75
C GLN A 116 11.14 -9.30 4.97
N GLN A 117 11.34 -10.48 5.52
CA GLN A 117 10.71 -10.88 6.76
C GLN A 117 11.22 -10.00 7.91
N ILE A 118 10.31 -9.37 8.63
CA ILE A 118 10.69 -8.51 9.75
C ILE A 118 10.99 -9.37 10.97
N LEU A 119 12.11 -9.07 11.64
CA LEU A 119 12.50 -9.74 12.88
C LEU A 119 12.04 -8.90 14.07
N ILE A 120 11.44 -9.56 15.04
CA ILE A 120 11.16 -8.95 16.33
C ILE A 120 12.12 -9.53 17.35
N ASN A 121 12.03 -9.09 18.61
CA ASN A 121 12.92 -9.51 19.68
C ASN A 121 13.07 -11.04 19.72
N ASP A 122 14.28 -11.51 20.05
CA ASP A 122 14.63 -12.93 20.15
C ASP A 122 14.65 -13.68 18.82
N GLY A 123 14.80 -12.96 17.70
CA GLY A 123 14.90 -13.56 16.39
C GLY A 123 13.60 -14.11 15.82
N LYS A 124 12.48 -13.84 16.46
CA LYS A 124 11.18 -14.25 15.94
C LYS A 124 10.77 -13.35 14.78
N THR A 125 9.93 -13.88 13.90
CA THR A 125 9.43 -13.11 12.77
C THR A 125 8.09 -12.48 13.11
N PHE A 126 7.86 -11.33 12.49
CA PHE A 126 6.60 -10.62 12.58
C PHE A 126 5.71 -11.06 11.43
N GLU A 127 4.52 -11.53 11.75
CA GLU A 127 3.56 -11.99 10.75
C GLU A 127 2.39 -11.04 10.57
#